data_dfdc8cc94a74aefe99aa5e99c71a5cde
#
_entry.id   dfdc8cc94a74aefe99aa5e99c71a5cde
#
_cell.length_a   1.000
_cell.length_b   1.000
_cell.length_c   1.000
_cell.angle_alpha   90.00
_cell.angle_beta   90.00
_cell.angle_gamma   90.00
#
_symmetry.space_group_name_H-M   'P 1'
#
loop_
_entity.id
_entity.type
_entity.pdbx_description
1 polymer ?
#
loop_
_entity_poly.entity_id
_entity_poly.type
_entity_poly.pdbx_seq_one_letter_code
_entity_poly.pdbx_strand_id
1 'polypeptide(L)'
;TISLHAATQSARNRIIPHMRIYAIEDVVKQALSYSQRHNRKVVFAYLLLPGINDRPSDVRQLAKWFRGKKVMINVLQYNPTSNSRIKAPQKREIVAFKHQLEQAGLESYYESFSWQRD
;
A
#
# COMPACT_ATOMS: atom_id res chain seq x y z
N THR A 1 11.75 3.45 1.17
CA THR A 1 10.27 3.32 1.08
C THR A 1 9.83 3.50 -0.36
N ILE A 2 8.98 2.65 -0.82
CA ILE A 2 8.50 2.64 -2.19
C ILE A 2 6.99 2.87 -2.17
N SER A 3 6.53 3.84 -2.98
CA SER A 3 5.10 4.14 -3.08
C SER A 3 4.42 3.11 -3.96
N LEU A 4 3.70 2.18 -3.36
CA LEU A 4 2.95 1.15 -4.08
C LEU A 4 1.49 1.54 -4.26
N HIS A 5 0.80 1.77 -3.18
CA HIS A 5 -0.56 2.31 -3.05
C HIS A 5 -1.65 1.48 -3.72
N ALA A 6 -1.35 0.32 -4.25
CA ALA A 6 -2.35 -0.52 -4.89
C ALA A 6 -1.82 -1.93 -5.05
N ALA A 7 -2.74 -2.87 -5.29
CA ALA A 7 -2.39 -4.25 -5.60
C ALA A 7 -2.71 -4.59 -7.05
N THR A 8 -3.23 -3.62 -7.81
CA THR A 8 -3.53 -3.80 -9.23
C THR A 8 -3.04 -2.58 -10.01
N GLN A 9 -2.73 -2.81 -11.28
CA GLN A 9 -2.32 -1.71 -12.16
C GLN A 9 -3.44 -0.67 -12.31
N SER A 10 -4.66 -1.15 -12.42
CA SER A 10 -5.81 -0.28 -12.61
C SER A 10 -5.98 0.70 -11.44
N ALA A 11 -5.93 0.19 -10.21
CA ALA A 11 -6.07 1.04 -9.03
C ALA A 11 -4.88 1.99 -8.91
N ARG A 12 -3.67 1.51 -9.19
CA ARG A 12 -2.47 2.34 -9.09
C ARG A 12 -2.52 3.50 -10.07
N ASN A 13 -3.01 3.25 -11.27
CA ASN A 13 -3.15 4.31 -12.28
C ASN A 13 -4.11 5.40 -11.84
N ARG A 14 -5.14 5.04 -11.07
CA ARG A 14 -6.09 6.01 -10.55
C ARG A 14 -5.49 6.85 -9.43
N ILE A 15 -4.63 6.24 -8.62
CA ILE A 15 -4.07 6.89 -7.44
C ILE A 15 -2.85 7.72 -7.80
N ILE A 16 -2.00 7.22 -8.71
CA ILE A 16 -0.79 7.91 -9.14
C ILE A 16 -0.73 7.92 -10.66
N PRO A 17 -1.54 8.77 -11.31
CA PRO A 17 -1.64 8.72 -12.78
C PRO A 17 -0.33 8.98 -13.51
N HIS A 18 0.54 9.82 -12.96
CA HIS A 18 1.81 10.14 -13.60
C HIS A 18 2.84 9.01 -13.49
N MET A 19 2.56 7.99 -12.67
CA MET A 19 3.45 6.84 -12.52
C MET A 19 3.00 5.63 -13.33
N ARG A 20 1.96 5.77 -14.13
CA ARG A 20 1.39 4.63 -14.85
C ARG A 20 2.28 4.10 -15.97
N ILE A 21 3.35 4.83 -16.30
CA ILE A 21 4.32 4.34 -17.29
C ILE A 21 5.12 3.14 -16.75
N TYR A 22 5.08 2.92 -15.44
CA TYR A 22 5.77 1.79 -14.83
C TYR A 22 4.76 0.73 -14.45
N ALA A 23 4.95 -0.49 -14.98
CA ALA A 23 4.07 -1.60 -14.60
C ALA A 23 4.27 -1.92 -13.13
N ILE A 24 3.15 -2.10 -12.41
CA ILE A 24 3.20 -2.38 -10.98
C ILE A 24 4.01 -3.64 -10.70
N GLU A 25 3.90 -4.64 -11.56
CA GLU A 25 4.64 -5.89 -11.38
C GLU A 25 6.14 -5.69 -11.50
N ASP A 26 6.58 -4.76 -12.35
CA ASP A 26 7.99 -4.45 -12.47
C ASP A 26 8.51 -3.75 -11.22
N VAL A 27 7.71 -2.85 -10.66
CA VAL A 27 8.07 -2.15 -9.41
C VAL A 27 8.26 -3.18 -8.30
N VAL A 28 7.31 -4.09 -8.16
CA VAL A 28 7.37 -5.15 -7.14
C VAL A 28 8.59 -6.04 -7.37
N LYS A 29 8.79 -6.48 -8.61
CA LYS A 29 9.89 -7.37 -8.94
C LYS A 29 11.24 -6.76 -8.63
N GLN A 30 11.43 -5.50 -9.01
CA GLN A 30 12.69 -4.82 -8.76
C GLN A 30 12.94 -4.61 -7.27
N ALA A 31 11.89 -4.29 -6.53
CA ALA A 31 12.00 -4.11 -5.08
C ALA A 31 12.38 -5.41 -4.38
N LEU A 32 11.75 -6.52 -4.78
CA LEU A 32 12.06 -7.83 -4.21
C LEU A 32 13.48 -8.26 -4.56
N SER A 33 13.91 -7.98 -5.79
CA SER A 33 15.28 -8.27 -6.21
C SER A 33 16.29 -7.49 -5.36
N TYR A 34 16.02 -6.21 -5.13
CA TYR A 34 16.87 -5.39 -4.28
C TYR A 34 16.94 -5.95 -2.86
N SER A 35 15.78 -6.27 -2.29
CA SER A 35 15.69 -6.81 -0.94
C SER A 35 16.52 -8.09 -0.81
N GLN A 36 16.43 -8.95 -1.80
CA GLN A 36 17.12 -10.24 -1.80
C GLN A 36 18.63 -10.07 -1.96
N ARG A 37 19.05 -9.21 -2.90
CA ARG A 37 20.47 -9.01 -3.15
C ARG A 37 21.20 -8.35 -1.99
N HIS A 38 20.53 -7.44 -1.30
CA HIS A 38 21.14 -6.68 -0.22
C HIS A 38 20.73 -7.17 1.17
N ASN A 39 19.90 -8.19 1.23
CA ASN A 39 19.39 -8.74 2.49
C ASN A 39 18.78 -7.63 3.36
N ARG A 40 17.97 -6.78 2.75
CA ARG A 40 17.36 -5.64 3.42
C ARG A 40 15.85 -5.69 3.30
N LYS A 41 15.18 -5.25 4.38
CA LYS A 41 13.74 -5.12 4.37
C LYS A 41 13.33 -3.92 3.50
N VAL A 42 12.34 -4.14 2.64
CA VAL A 42 11.77 -3.08 1.81
C VAL A 42 10.43 -2.68 2.42
N VAL A 43 10.20 -1.38 2.54
CA VAL A 43 8.95 -0.84 3.04
C VAL A 43 8.15 -0.28 1.86
N PHE A 44 6.93 -0.77 1.70
CA PHE A 44 6.01 -0.24 0.70
C PHE A 44 4.99 0.66 1.38
N ALA A 45 4.91 1.89 0.92
CA ALA A 45 3.89 2.82 1.38
C ALA A 45 2.58 2.49 0.67
N TYR A 46 1.49 2.41 1.43
CA TYR A 46 0.19 2.02 0.91
C TYR A 46 -0.85 2.99 1.45
N LEU A 47 -1.23 3.93 0.62
CA LEU A 47 -2.21 4.95 0.98
C LEU A 47 -3.60 4.32 0.91
N LEU A 48 -4.26 4.16 2.04
CA LEU A 48 -5.52 3.43 2.10
C LEU A 48 -6.67 4.28 1.59
N LEU A 49 -7.33 3.82 0.55
CA LEU A 49 -8.49 4.48 -0.05
C LEU A 49 -9.65 3.50 -0.07
N PRO A 50 -10.63 3.67 0.84
CA PRO A 50 -11.73 2.71 0.95
C PRO A 50 -12.47 2.53 -0.37
N GLY A 51 -12.74 1.27 -0.70
CA GLY A 51 -13.43 0.92 -1.93
C GLY A 51 -12.56 0.85 -3.15
N ILE A 52 -11.32 1.35 -3.07
CA ILE A 52 -10.41 1.38 -4.21
C ILE A 52 -9.29 0.37 -4.08
N ASN A 53 -8.66 0.31 -2.91
CA ASN A 53 -7.49 -0.54 -2.73
C ASN A 53 -7.51 -1.34 -1.42
N ASP A 54 -8.67 -1.45 -0.76
CA ASP A 54 -8.79 -2.16 0.51
C ASP A 54 -9.62 -3.43 0.40
N ARG A 55 -9.80 -3.95 -0.81
CA ARG A 55 -10.64 -5.12 -1.06
C ARG A 55 -9.92 -6.41 -0.66
N PRO A 56 -10.69 -7.47 -0.35
CA PRO A 56 -10.06 -8.77 -0.05
C PRO A 56 -9.15 -9.27 -1.17
N SER A 57 -9.51 -9.00 -2.43
CA SER A 57 -8.66 -9.37 -3.56
C SER A 57 -7.33 -8.63 -3.53
N ASP A 58 -7.31 -7.40 -3.03
CA ASP A 58 -6.07 -6.65 -2.89
C ASP A 58 -5.16 -7.29 -1.84
N VAL A 59 -5.74 -7.70 -0.73
CA VAL A 59 -4.97 -8.38 0.32
C VAL A 59 -4.38 -9.69 -0.21
N ARG A 60 -5.16 -10.45 -0.96
CA ARG A 60 -4.68 -11.70 -1.55
C ARG A 60 -3.52 -11.47 -2.49
N GLN A 61 -3.60 -10.43 -3.31
CA GLN A 61 -2.54 -10.12 -4.26
C GLN A 61 -1.27 -9.68 -3.54
N LEU A 62 -1.41 -8.85 -2.50
CA LEU A 62 -0.26 -8.42 -1.70
C LEU A 62 0.40 -9.63 -1.03
N ALA A 63 -0.41 -10.56 -0.52
CA ALA A 63 0.13 -11.77 0.08
C ALA A 63 0.85 -12.64 -0.94
N LYS A 64 0.30 -12.72 -2.15
CA LYS A 64 0.92 -13.49 -3.22
C LYS A 64 2.30 -12.94 -3.57
N TRP A 65 2.44 -11.63 -3.59
CA TRP A 65 3.72 -11.01 -3.90
C TRP A 65 4.71 -11.10 -2.75
N PHE A 66 4.25 -10.88 -1.52
CA PHE A 66 5.16 -10.51 -0.43
C PHE A 66 5.25 -11.50 0.72
N ARG A 67 4.35 -12.48 0.81
CA ARG A 67 4.39 -13.39 1.94
C ARG A 67 5.71 -14.18 1.95
N GLY A 68 6.38 -14.19 3.10
CA GLY A 68 7.66 -14.86 3.24
C GLY A 68 8.84 -14.04 2.75
N LYS A 69 8.61 -12.81 2.30
CA LYS A 69 9.67 -11.92 1.83
C LYS A 69 10.00 -10.88 2.90
N LYS A 70 11.15 -10.23 2.76
CA LYS A 70 11.55 -9.15 3.66
C LYS A 70 10.87 -7.85 3.23
N VAL A 71 9.57 -7.77 3.51
CA VAL A 71 8.73 -6.66 3.09
C VAL A 71 7.83 -6.26 4.25
N MET A 72 7.62 -4.97 4.39
CA MET A 72 6.65 -4.44 5.34
C MET A 72 5.76 -3.46 4.60
N ILE A 73 4.46 -3.51 4.90
CA ILE A 73 3.49 -2.59 4.34
C ILE A 73 3.23 -1.48 5.36
N ASN A 74 3.52 -0.25 4.97
CA ASN A 74 3.21 0.91 5.81
C ASN A 74 1.90 1.50 5.33
N VAL A 75 0.85 1.29 6.12
CA VAL A 75 -0.49 1.78 5.79
C VAL A 75 -0.58 3.24 6.19
N LEU A 76 -0.86 4.10 5.22
CA LEU A 76 -0.94 5.54 5.44
C LEU A 76 -2.39 5.99 5.36
N GLN A 77 -2.73 6.95 6.21
CA GLN A 77 -4.05 7.55 6.20
C GLN A 77 -4.07 8.69 5.18
N TYR A 78 -5.04 8.65 4.28
CA TYR A 78 -5.24 9.71 3.31
C TYR A 78 -6.06 10.84 3.93
N ASN A 79 -5.57 12.07 3.80
CA ASN A 79 -6.28 13.24 4.29
C ASN A 79 -6.66 14.08 3.06
N PRO A 80 -7.92 13.97 2.61
CA PRO A 80 -8.34 14.67 1.40
C PRO A 80 -8.47 16.16 1.63
N THR A 81 -8.30 16.92 0.56
CA THR A 81 -8.63 18.34 0.57
C THR A 81 -10.15 18.48 0.47
N SER A 82 -10.63 19.69 0.71
CA SER A 82 -12.05 19.99 0.66
C SER A 82 -12.67 19.70 -0.71
N ASN A 83 -11.86 19.70 -1.77
CA ASN A 83 -12.35 19.45 -3.12
C ASN A 83 -12.24 18.00 -3.56
N SER A 84 -11.73 17.15 -2.70
CA SER A 84 -11.52 15.75 -3.07
C SER A 84 -12.82 14.98 -2.97
N ARG A 85 -13.04 14.08 -3.94
CA ARG A 85 -14.15 13.14 -3.91
C ARG A 85 -13.79 11.86 -3.18
N ILE A 86 -12.52 11.67 -2.88
CA ILE A 86 -12.05 10.48 -2.21
C ILE A 86 -12.13 10.72 -0.72
N LYS A 87 -12.77 9.82 -0.02
CA LYS A 87 -12.96 9.95 1.43
C LYS A 87 -11.75 9.42 2.17
N ALA A 88 -11.41 10.08 3.28
CA ALA A 88 -10.41 9.56 4.17
C ALA A 88 -10.93 8.28 4.82
N PRO A 89 -10.05 7.29 5.05
CA PRO A 89 -10.48 6.09 5.76
C PRO A 89 -10.78 6.40 7.21
N GLN A 90 -11.76 5.70 7.75
CA GLN A 90 -12.02 5.75 9.19
C GLN A 90 -11.01 4.86 9.88
N LYS A 91 -10.75 5.16 11.16
CA LYS A 91 -9.77 4.38 11.92
C LYS A 91 -10.10 2.88 11.90
N ARG A 92 -11.39 2.54 12.02
CA ARG A 92 -11.81 1.14 12.00
C ARG A 92 -11.47 0.46 10.67
N GLU A 93 -11.51 1.22 9.57
CA GLU A 93 -11.16 0.68 8.25
C GLU A 93 -9.68 0.41 8.14
N ILE A 94 -8.87 1.30 8.70
CA ILE A 94 -7.42 1.13 8.73
C ILE A 94 -7.06 -0.10 9.56
N VAL A 95 -7.66 -0.21 10.74
CA VAL A 95 -7.40 -1.33 11.64
C VAL A 95 -7.83 -2.64 11.01
N ALA A 96 -8.98 -2.65 10.34
CA ALA A 96 -9.50 -3.84 9.67
C ALA A 96 -8.57 -4.27 8.54
N PHE A 97 -8.09 -3.34 7.74
CA PHE A 97 -7.19 -3.66 6.63
C PHE A 97 -5.86 -4.19 7.16
N LYS A 98 -5.31 -3.53 8.17
CA LYS A 98 -4.06 -3.98 8.79
C LYS A 98 -4.20 -5.39 9.34
N HIS A 99 -5.33 -5.66 9.99
CA HIS A 99 -5.61 -6.99 10.53
C HIS A 99 -5.65 -8.05 9.42
N GLN A 100 -6.28 -7.73 8.30
CA GLN A 100 -6.33 -8.64 7.16
C GLN A 100 -4.93 -8.92 6.61
N LEU A 101 -4.09 -7.89 6.54
CA LEU A 101 -2.71 -8.08 6.09
C LEU A 101 -1.95 -9.01 7.02
N GLU A 102 -2.11 -8.81 8.32
CA GLU A 102 -1.43 -9.65 9.31
C GLU A 102 -1.92 -11.09 9.25
N GLN A 103 -3.21 -11.30 9.07
CA GLN A 103 -3.75 -12.65 8.93
C GLN A 103 -3.28 -13.32 7.65
N ALA A 104 -2.96 -12.54 6.64
CA ALA A 104 -2.42 -13.06 5.39
C ALA A 104 -0.92 -13.34 5.47
N GLY A 105 -0.31 -13.11 6.63
CA GLY A 105 1.12 -13.39 6.84
C GLY A 105 2.03 -12.25 6.45
N LEU A 106 1.49 -11.03 6.37
CA LEU A 106 2.27 -9.85 5.99
C LEU A 106 2.56 -8.99 7.21
N GLU A 107 3.76 -8.45 7.26
CA GLU A 107 4.12 -7.48 8.28
C GLU A 107 3.59 -6.11 7.86
N SER A 108 2.92 -5.43 8.78
CA SER A 108 2.36 -4.11 8.47
C SER A 108 2.35 -3.24 9.71
N TYR A 109 2.34 -1.94 9.49
CA TYR A 109 2.05 -1.01 10.57
C TYR A 109 1.30 0.19 9.99
N TYR A 110 0.66 0.93 10.87
CA TYR A 110 -0.13 2.10 10.52
C TYR A 110 0.56 3.34 11.02
N GLU A 111 0.66 4.32 10.14
CA GLU A 111 1.23 5.60 10.50
C GLU A 111 0.20 6.68 10.22
N SER A 112 -0.14 7.42 11.27
CA SER A 112 -1.00 8.58 11.12
C SER A 112 -0.16 9.72 10.60
N PHE A 113 -0.58 10.26 9.47
CA PHE A 113 0.17 11.31 8.82
C PHE A 113 -0.68 12.57 8.77
N SER A 114 -0.24 13.60 9.47
CA SER A 114 -0.95 14.87 9.52
C SER A 114 -0.25 15.88 8.64
N TRP A 115 -0.99 16.44 7.70
CA TRP A 115 -0.49 17.49 6.81
C TRP A 115 -0.67 18.88 7.38
N GLN A 116 -1.53 18.98 8.37
CA GLN A 116 -1.84 20.26 8.85
C GLN A 116 -0.79 20.90 9.66
N ARG A 117 -0.07 20.58 9.87
CA ARG A 117 0.70 21.17 10.73
C ARG A 117 1.25 22.11 10.40
N ASP A 118 0.97 22.47 10.39
CA ASP A 118 1.38 23.23 10.07
C ASP A 118 1.79 23.74 10.06
#